data_fc33ac38f79a93bc71c420d6f948b773
#
_entry.id   fc33ac38f79a93bc71c420d6f948b773
#
_cell.length_a   1.000
_cell.length_b   1.000
_cell.length_c   1.000
_cell.angle_alpha   90.00
_cell.angle_beta   90.00
_cell.angle_gamma   90.00
#
_symmetry.space_group_name_H-M   'P 1'
#
loop_
_entity.id
_entity.type
_entity.pdbx_description
1 polymer ?
#
loop_
_entity_poly.entity_id
_entity_poly.type
_entity_poly.pdbx_seq_one_letter_code
_entity_poly.pdbx_strand_id
1 'polypeptide(L)'
;MATQPAAISTETLEIELDGHPVSVAATSTILQAILDTGQAFPHVCFHPALGPLETCDTCITEVDGQLVRACAMNVSAGMKIRTRGGQSAVARDEAMNRILRNHDLYCTVCDNNNGNCVIHNTAELMRVEHQKYPFTQKGYPSDTSNPFYRYDPDQCILCGRCVEACQNVQVSEVLSIAWDRAQPRVIWDADVPINESSCVSCGHCVTVCPCNALMETSMLGEAGFLTGIGSHTLKQMIDVTKRVEPSYGPTFALSNVEAKMREARVKRTKTVCTYCGVGCSFDMWTKGRKILRVEPS
;
A
#
# COMPACT_ATOMS: atom_id res chain seq x y z
N MET A 1 -36.50 6.48 21.57
CA MET A 1 -36.21 5.04 21.62
C MET A 1 -34.82 4.83 21.04
N ALA A 2 -33.83 4.56 21.86
CA ALA A 2 -32.48 4.28 21.43
C ALA A 2 -32.45 2.85 20.88
N THR A 3 -32.21 2.68 19.58
CA THR A 3 -31.93 1.39 18.96
C THR A 3 -30.60 0.87 19.52
N GLN A 4 -30.64 -0.21 20.29
CA GLN A 4 -29.45 -0.95 20.69
C GLN A 4 -28.68 -1.34 19.41
N PRO A 5 -27.34 -1.19 19.39
CA PRO A 5 -26.54 -1.72 18.28
C PRO A 5 -26.77 -3.23 18.23
N ALA A 6 -27.00 -3.73 17.03
CA ALA A 6 -27.15 -5.16 16.78
C ALA A 6 -25.92 -5.88 17.34
N ALA A 7 -26.15 -6.92 18.15
CA ALA A 7 -25.08 -7.76 18.67
C ALA A 7 -24.33 -8.37 17.47
N ILE A 8 -23.02 -8.08 17.39
CA ILE A 8 -22.14 -8.71 16.41
C ILE A 8 -22.21 -10.22 16.70
N SER A 9 -22.71 -11.00 15.77
CA SER A 9 -22.76 -12.44 15.86
C SER A 9 -21.34 -12.96 16.10
N THR A 10 -21.11 -13.60 17.25
CA THR A 10 -19.83 -14.24 17.60
C THR A 10 -19.74 -15.68 17.06
N GLU A 11 -20.50 -15.99 16.02
CA GLU A 11 -20.45 -17.30 15.39
C GLU A 11 -19.05 -17.54 14.81
N THR A 12 -18.43 -18.66 15.22
CA THR A 12 -17.12 -19.08 14.73
C THR A 12 -17.25 -20.32 13.88
N LEU A 13 -16.37 -20.48 12.91
CA LEU A 13 -16.24 -21.65 12.05
C LEU A 13 -14.87 -22.28 12.25
N GLU A 14 -14.80 -23.60 12.15
CA GLU A 14 -13.54 -24.33 12.09
C GLU A 14 -13.10 -24.48 10.63
N ILE A 15 -11.85 -24.08 10.35
CA ILE A 15 -11.17 -24.25 9.06
C ILE A 15 -9.84 -24.95 9.27
N GLU A 16 -9.23 -25.47 8.21
CA GLU A 16 -7.86 -25.98 8.22
C GLU A 16 -6.95 -24.96 7.52
N LEU A 17 -6.01 -24.39 8.26
CA LEU A 17 -5.02 -23.46 7.71
C LEU A 17 -3.62 -24.10 7.76
N ASP A 18 -3.02 -24.33 6.60
CA ASP A 18 -1.71 -25.00 6.44
C ASP A 18 -1.60 -26.33 7.23
N GLY A 19 -2.68 -27.11 7.28
CA GLY A 19 -2.76 -28.39 7.98
C GLY A 19 -3.10 -28.30 9.48
N HIS A 20 -3.40 -27.11 9.99
CA HIS A 20 -3.77 -26.89 11.39
C HIS A 20 -5.24 -26.42 11.51
N PRO A 21 -6.01 -26.95 12.46
CA PRO A 21 -7.36 -26.45 12.71
C PRO A 21 -7.30 -25.05 13.34
N VAL A 22 -8.12 -24.13 12.85
CA VAL A 22 -8.21 -22.74 13.33
C VAL A 22 -9.68 -22.36 13.42
N SER A 23 -10.07 -21.77 14.56
CA SER A 23 -11.39 -21.17 14.76
C SER A 23 -11.37 -19.71 14.32
N VAL A 24 -12.27 -19.33 13.41
CA VAL A 24 -12.33 -18.00 12.79
C VAL A 24 -13.75 -17.45 12.83
N ALA A 25 -13.92 -16.14 12.80
CA ALA A 25 -15.25 -15.55 12.76
C ALA A 25 -15.94 -15.89 11.43
N ALA A 26 -17.21 -16.31 11.48
CA ALA A 26 -17.98 -16.73 10.31
C ALA A 26 -18.12 -15.64 9.22
N THR A 27 -17.96 -14.38 9.60
CA THR A 27 -18.05 -13.22 8.70
C THR A 27 -16.73 -12.83 8.07
N SER A 28 -15.61 -13.47 8.45
CA SER A 28 -14.28 -13.12 7.97
C SER A 28 -14.07 -13.51 6.51
N THR A 29 -13.26 -12.72 5.79
CA THR A 29 -12.64 -13.21 4.56
C THR A 29 -11.49 -14.16 4.90
N ILE A 30 -11.05 -14.94 3.93
CA ILE A 30 -9.88 -15.82 4.07
C ILE A 30 -8.63 -14.98 4.46
N LEU A 31 -8.46 -13.82 3.85
CA LEU A 31 -7.35 -12.91 4.18
C LEU A 31 -7.41 -12.49 5.65
N GLN A 32 -8.58 -12.06 6.13
CA GLN A 32 -8.74 -11.66 7.54
C GLN A 32 -8.46 -12.84 8.47
N ALA A 33 -8.99 -14.03 8.17
CA ALA A 33 -8.74 -15.24 8.93
C ALA A 33 -7.24 -15.57 9.04
N ILE A 34 -6.48 -15.43 7.94
CA ILE A 34 -5.02 -15.62 7.95
C ILE A 34 -4.33 -14.57 8.84
N LEU A 35 -4.68 -13.30 8.67
CA LEU A 35 -4.06 -12.20 9.41
C LEU A 35 -4.36 -12.28 10.93
N ASP A 36 -5.55 -12.72 11.31
CA ASP A 36 -5.97 -12.89 12.72
C ASP A 36 -5.15 -13.96 13.45
N THR A 37 -4.54 -14.91 12.71
CA THR A 37 -3.56 -15.85 13.31
C THR A 37 -2.20 -15.21 13.61
N GLY A 38 -1.99 -13.95 13.25
CA GLY A 38 -0.67 -13.28 13.32
C GLY A 38 0.26 -13.61 12.17
N GLN A 39 -0.18 -14.40 11.19
CA GLN A 39 0.62 -14.72 10.02
C GLN A 39 0.64 -13.54 9.04
N ALA A 40 1.83 -13.02 8.71
CA ALA A 40 1.98 -12.07 7.64
C ALA A 40 1.64 -12.72 6.29
N PHE A 41 0.78 -12.09 5.50
CA PHE A 41 0.35 -12.60 4.20
C PHE A 41 0.30 -11.47 3.15
N PRO A 42 0.77 -11.68 1.90
CA PRO A 42 0.81 -10.64 0.89
C PRO A 42 -0.59 -10.13 0.50
N HIS A 43 -0.79 -8.81 0.52
CA HIS A 43 -2.04 -8.17 0.09
C HIS A 43 -1.79 -6.70 -0.23
N VAL A 44 -1.73 -6.32 -1.51
CA VAL A 44 -1.38 -4.96 -1.91
C VAL A 44 -2.60 -4.08 -2.15
N CYS A 45 -3.62 -4.54 -2.88
CA CYS A 45 -4.78 -3.69 -3.18
C CYS A 45 -5.87 -3.71 -2.10
N PHE A 46 -5.88 -4.67 -1.19
CA PHE A 46 -6.80 -4.69 -0.04
C PHE A 46 -6.42 -3.60 0.97
N HIS A 47 -7.43 -2.88 1.45
CA HIS A 47 -7.29 -1.93 2.55
C HIS A 47 -8.49 -2.09 3.50
N PRO A 48 -8.29 -2.15 4.84
CA PRO A 48 -9.38 -2.40 5.79
C PRO A 48 -10.57 -1.44 5.65
N ALA A 49 -10.31 -0.16 5.34
CA ALA A 49 -11.35 0.86 5.17
C ALA A 49 -12.03 0.84 3.79
N LEU A 50 -11.45 0.14 2.79
CA LEU A 50 -11.97 0.11 1.42
C LEU A 50 -12.50 -1.28 1.02
N GLY A 51 -12.07 -2.31 1.73
CA GLY A 51 -12.35 -3.70 1.36
C GLY A 51 -11.47 -4.22 0.22
N PRO A 52 -11.87 -5.33 -0.42
CA PRO A 52 -11.15 -5.95 -1.51
C PRO A 52 -11.37 -5.18 -2.83
N LEU A 53 -10.29 -4.82 -3.52
CA LEU A 53 -10.36 -4.22 -4.86
C LEU A 53 -10.05 -5.23 -5.99
N GLU A 54 -9.51 -6.38 -5.65
CA GLU A 54 -9.27 -7.53 -6.54
C GLU A 54 -8.37 -7.26 -7.77
N THR A 55 -7.53 -6.23 -7.69
CA THR A 55 -6.71 -5.76 -8.82
C THR A 55 -5.29 -6.29 -8.84
N CYS A 56 -4.75 -6.79 -7.70
CA CYS A 56 -3.31 -7.06 -7.57
C CYS A 56 -2.90 -8.53 -7.59
N ASP A 57 -3.78 -9.47 -7.25
CA ASP A 57 -3.55 -10.91 -7.16
C ASP A 57 -2.47 -11.36 -6.15
N THR A 58 -1.90 -10.45 -5.34
CA THR A 58 -0.85 -10.81 -4.37
C THR A 58 -1.37 -11.64 -3.20
N CYS A 59 -2.69 -11.71 -2.98
CA CYS A 59 -3.32 -12.52 -1.95
C CYS A 59 -3.83 -13.87 -2.45
N ILE A 60 -3.46 -14.32 -3.64
CA ILE A 60 -3.89 -15.63 -4.15
C ILE A 60 -3.42 -16.72 -3.19
N THR A 61 -4.35 -17.58 -2.80
CA THR A 61 -4.14 -18.76 -1.97
C THR A 61 -4.85 -19.98 -2.55
N GLU A 62 -4.48 -21.17 -2.10
CA GLU A 62 -5.16 -22.40 -2.50
C GLU A 62 -6.21 -22.75 -1.46
N VAL A 63 -7.44 -23.00 -1.91
CA VAL A 63 -8.57 -23.45 -1.10
C VAL A 63 -9.17 -24.68 -1.75
N ASP A 64 -9.17 -25.80 -1.04
CA ASP A 64 -9.70 -27.08 -1.54
C ASP A 64 -9.16 -27.46 -2.93
N GLY A 65 -7.89 -27.12 -3.21
CA GLY A 65 -7.23 -27.39 -4.48
C GLY A 65 -7.46 -26.33 -5.58
N GLN A 66 -8.18 -25.24 -5.30
CA GLN A 66 -8.42 -24.15 -6.25
C GLN A 66 -7.72 -22.85 -5.83
N LEU A 67 -7.26 -22.08 -6.81
CA LEU A 67 -6.67 -20.77 -6.56
C LEU A 67 -7.76 -19.70 -6.43
N VAL A 68 -7.75 -18.98 -5.31
CA VAL A 68 -8.73 -17.93 -5.01
C VAL A 68 -8.03 -16.67 -4.49
N ARG A 69 -8.70 -15.52 -4.59
CA ARG A 69 -8.28 -14.28 -3.93
C ARG A 69 -8.74 -14.29 -2.48
N ALA A 70 -7.80 -14.44 -1.55
CA ALA A 70 -8.10 -14.50 -0.12
C ALA A 70 -8.82 -13.24 0.41
N CYS A 71 -8.60 -12.08 -0.20
CA CYS A 71 -9.24 -10.83 0.23
C CYS A 71 -10.74 -10.74 -0.12
N ALA A 72 -11.20 -11.49 -1.11
CA ALA A 72 -12.58 -11.40 -1.64
C ALA A 72 -13.46 -12.62 -1.31
N MET A 73 -12.85 -13.72 -0.86
CA MET A 73 -13.60 -14.94 -0.52
C MET A 73 -13.82 -15.04 0.98
N ASN A 74 -15.07 -15.28 1.40
CA ASN A 74 -15.40 -15.52 2.79
C ASN A 74 -15.06 -16.98 3.19
N VAL A 75 -14.79 -17.16 4.47
CA VAL A 75 -14.56 -18.49 5.05
C VAL A 75 -15.85 -19.32 5.07
N SER A 76 -15.72 -20.62 4.98
CA SER A 76 -16.80 -21.58 5.23
C SER A 76 -16.30 -22.78 6.05
N ALA A 77 -17.20 -23.42 6.77
CA ALA A 77 -16.83 -24.52 7.68
C ALA A 77 -16.15 -25.68 6.93
N GLY A 78 -15.04 -26.15 7.50
CA GLY A 78 -14.28 -27.28 6.96
C GLY A 78 -13.40 -26.94 5.75
N MET A 79 -13.32 -25.67 5.33
CA MET A 79 -12.47 -25.20 4.24
C MET A 79 -10.99 -25.47 4.54
N LYS A 80 -10.25 -25.98 3.55
CA LYS A 80 -8.81 -26.24 3.66
C LYS A 80 -8.01 -25.20 2.89
N ILE A 81 -7.28 -24.37 3.62
CA ILE A 81 -6.54 -23.23 3.09
C ILE A 81 -5.05 -23.53 3.16
N ARG A 82 -4.36 -23.36 2.03
CA ARG A 82 -2.92 -23.49 1.93
C ARG A 82 -2.29 -22.15 1.52
N THR A 83 -1.54 -21.55 2.43
CA THR A 83 -0.90 -20.23 2.20
C THR A 83 0.50 -20.36 1.60
N ARG A 84 1.13 -21.53 1.66
CA ARG A 84 2.53 -21.74 1.28
C ARG A 84 2.67 -22.72 0.13
N GLY A 85 3.69 -22.46 -0.72
CA GLY A 85 4.09 -23.37 -1.79
C GLY A 85 3.08 -23.49 -2.94
N GLY A 86 3.29 -24.49 -3.79
CA GLY A 86 2.41 -24.85 -4.88
C GLY A 86 2.16 -23.76 -5.93
N GLN A 87 1.05 -23.88 -6.63
CA GLN A 87 0.66 -22.94 -7.70
C GLN A 87 0.33 -21.55 -7.16
N SER A 88 -0.14 -21.43 -5.92
CA SER A 88 -0.46 -20.14 -5.29
C SER A 88 0.80 -19.28 -5.09
N ALA A 89 1.94 -19.88 -4.72
CA ALA A 89 3.19 -19.16 -4.60
C ALA A 89 3.67 -18.61 -5.95
N VAL A 90 3.58 -19.43 -7.01
CA VAL A 90 3.91 -19.01 -8.39
C VAL A 90 3.01 -17.88 -8.86
N ALA A 91 1.70 -17.98 -8.59
CA ALA A 91 0.73 -16.95 -8.97
C ALA A 91 1.00 -15.61 -8.25
N ARG A 92 1.35 -15.65 -6.95
CA ARG A 92 1.73 -14.44 -6.20
C ARG A 92 3.01 -13.83 -6.71
N ASP A 93 4.03 -14.65 -7.02
CA ASP A 93 5.29 -14.17 -7.58
C ASP A 93 5.05 -13.45 -8.91
N GLU A 94 4.29 -14.04 -9.80
CA GLU A 94 3.89 -13.41 -11.06
C GLU A 94 3.12 -12.11 -10.83
N ALA A 95 2.19 -12.09 -9.87
CA ALA A 95 1.43 -10.89 -9.50
C ALA A 95 2.35 -9.75 -9.02
N MET A 96 3.32 -10.08 -8.14
CA MET A 96 4.28 -9.08 -7.65
C MET A 96 5.18 -8.56 -8.76
N ASN A 97 5.66 -9.41 -9.65
CA ASN A 97 6.46 -9.00 -10.79
C ASN A 97 5.70 -8.07 -11.76
N ARG A 98 4.39 -8.30 -11.97
CA ARG A 98 3.53 -7.36 -12.72
C ARG A 98 3.40 -6.00 -12.04
N ILE A 99 3.29 -5.99 -10.71
CA ILE A 99 3.27 -4.75 -9.93
C ILE A 99 4.58 -3.99 -10.10
N LEU A 100 5.72 -4.67 -9.94
CA LEU A 100 7.03 -4.06 -10.01
C LEU A 100 7.40 -3.55 -11.41
N ARG A 101 6.75 -4.03 -12.47
CA ARG A 101 6.85 -3.44 -13.80
C ARG A 101 6.38 -1.97 -13.81
N ASN A 102 5.48 -1.60 -12.92
CA ASN A 102 4.92 -0.25 -12.80
C ASN A 102 5.49 0.55 -11.61
N HIS A 103 6.44 -0.01 -10.86
CA HIS A 103 6.98 0.61 -9.66
C HIS A 103 8.48 0.39 -9.56
N ASP A 104 9.26 1.46 -9.62
CA ASP A 104 10.71 1.39 -9.47
C ASP A 104 11.11 1.24 -8.01
N LEU A 105 11.86 0.17 -7.69
CA LEU A 105 12.34 -0.11 -6.36
C LEU A 105 13.62 0.68 -6.04
N TYR A 106 13.47 1.93 -5.60
CA TYR A 106 14.56 2.74 -5.05
C TYR A 106 14.36 3.03 -3.54
N CYS A 107 13.95 2.00 -2.81
CA CYS A 107 13.46 2.09 -1.43
C CYS A 107 14.42 2.81 -0.47
N THR A 108 15.74 2.66 -0.63
CA THR A 108 16.77 3.32 0.21
C THR A 108 16.75 4.83 0.13
N VAL A 109 16.24 5.39 -0.95
CA VAL A 109 16.16 6.84 -1.20
C VAL A 109 14.72 7.31 -1.36
N CYS A 110 13.76 6.46 -1.06
CA CYS A 110 12.35 6.78 -1.16
C CYS A 110 11.91 7.64 0.02
N ASP A 111 11.40 8.82 -0.26
CA ASP A 111 10.90 9.75 0.76
C ASP A 111 9.72 9.18 1.56
N ASN A 112 8.96 8.27 0.98
CA ASN A 112 7.83 7.59 1.66
C ASN A 112 8.25 6.43 2.56
N ASN A 113 9.51 5.99 2.56
CA ASN A 113 9.92 4.83 3.33
C ASN A 113 10.10 5.15 4.81
N ASN A 114 9.06 4.87 5.59
CA ASN A 114 9.04 4.99 7.06
C ASN A 114 8.80 3.63 7.74
N GLY A 115 9.06 2.52 7.04
CA GLY A 115 8.76 1.17 7.53
C GLY A 115 7.31 0.71 7.29
N ASN A 116 6.45 1.54 6.72
CA ASN A 116 5.02 1.26 6.49
C ASN A 116 4.63 1.19 5.00
N CYS A 117 5.59 1.18 4.08
CA CYS A 117 5.30 1.05 2.64
C CYS A 117 4.82 -0.37 2.32
N VAL A 118 3.59 -0.49 1.84
CA VAL A 118 2.98 -1.81 1.53
C VAL A 118 3.75 -2.53 0.42
N ILE A 119 4.21 -1.83 -0.62
CA ILE A 119 4.98 -2.45 -1.71
C ILE A 119 6.32 -2.98 -1.20
N HIS A 120 7.08 -2.17 -0.48
CA HIS A 120 8.36 -2.57 0.11
C HIS A 120 8.18 -3.80 1.01
N ASN A 121 7.26 -3.73 1.97
CA ASN A 121 7.04 -4.79 2.95
C ASN A 121 6.52 -6.08 2.29
N THR A 122 5.69 -5.96 1.25
CA THR A 122 5.20 -7.13 0.49
C THR A 122 6.31 -7.76 -0.35
N ALA A 123 7.14 -6.95 -1.02
CA ALA A 123 8.28 -7.45 -1.80
C ALA A 123 9.29 -8.19 -0.91
N GLU A 124 9.58 -7.65 0.28
CA GLU A 124 10.44 -8.28 1.27
C GLU A 124 9.83 -9.59 1.83
N LEU A 125 8.55 -9.56 2.19
CA LEU A 125 7.80 -10.74 2.67
C LEU A 125 7.84 -11.87 1.65
N MET A 126 7.72 -11.53 0.37
CA MET A 126 7.76 -12.49 -0.74
C MET A 126 9.19 -12.85 -1.16
N ARG A 127 10.22 -12.26 -0.55
CA ARG A 127 11.64 -12.48 -0.86
C ARG A 127 11.95 -12.23 -2.34
N VAL A 128 11.47 -11.11 -2.86
CA VAL A 128 11.76 -10.72 -4.24
C VAL A 128 13.25 -10.33 -4.36
N GLU A 129 14.05 -11.20 -4.94
CA GLU A 129 15.48 -10.97 -5.17
C GLU A 129 15.73 -10.33 -6.52
N HIS A 130 14.94 -10.72 -7.54
CA HIS A 130 15.09 -10.26 -8.92
C HIS A 130 13.73 -9.89 -9.51
N GLN A 131 13.75 -8.93 -10.39
CA GLN A 131 12.57 -8.49 -11.14
C GLN A 131 12.50 -9.22 -12.47
N LYS A 132 11.41 -9.97 -12.69
CA LYS A 132 11.18 -10.72 -13.93
C LYS A 132 10.91 -9.79 -15.12
N TYR A 133 10.17 -8.71 -14.88
CA TYR A 133 9.84 -7.72 -15.90
C TYR A 133 10.54 -6.41 -15.55
N PRO A 134 11.25 -5.79 -16.52
CA PRO A 134 11.90 -4.51 -16.27
C PRO A 134 10.85 -3.43 -15.95
N PHE A 135 11.21 -2.49 -15.10
CA PHE A 135 10.41 -1.31 -14.85
C PHE A 135 10.16 -0.53 -16.15
N THR A 136 8.93 -0.11 -16.36
CA THR A 136 8.50 0.65 -17.54
C THR A 136 8.03 2.04 -17.11
N GLN A 137 8.77 3.06 -17.52
CA GLN A 137 8.34 4.45 -17.35
C GLN A 137 7.07 4.73 -18.13
N LYS A 138 6.14 5.44 -17.52
CA LYS A 138 4.90 5.87 -18.18
C LYS A 138 5.08 7.13 -19.01
N GLY A 139 6.16 7.89 -18.72
CA GLY A 139 6.52 9.08 -19.47
C GLY A 139 5.65 10.31 -19.21
N TYR A 140 4.92 10.32 -18.09
CA TYR A 140 4.19 11.50 -17.65
C TYR A 140 4.94 12.22 -16.53
N PRO A 141 4.91 13.56 -16.50
CA PRO A 141 5.53 14.33 -15.42
C PRO A 141 4.79 14.07 -14.10
N SER A 142 5.51 14.18 -13.00
CA SER A 142 4.90 14.22 -11.67
C SER A 142 4.08 15.50 -11.53
N ASP A 143 2.85 15.37 -11.00
CA ASP A 143 2.01 16.52 -10.67
C ASP A 143 2.33 16.98 -9.24
N THR A 144 2.83 18.17 -9.11
CA THR A 144 3.17 18.89 -7.87
C THR A 144 2.35 20.16 -7.70
N SER A 145 1.27 20.31 -8.44
CA SER A 145 0.43 21.50 -8.42
C SER A 145 -0.32 21.69 -7.10
N ASN A 146 -0.65 20.59 -6.41
CA ASN A 146 -1.30 20.64 -5.09
C ASN A 146 -0.28 21.00 -3.99
N PRO A 147 -0.60 21.93 -3.07
CA PRO A 147 0.35 22.35 -2.02
C PRO A 147 0.60 21.29 -0.93
N PHE A 148 -0.28 20.29 -0.79
CA PHE A 148 -0.22 19.30 0.29
C PHE A 148 0.36 17.97 -0.14
N TYR A 149 0.15 17.55 -1.38
CA TYR A 149 0.63 16.26 -1.88
C TYR A 149 0.97 16.32 -3.37
N ARG A 150 1.78 15.36 -3.80
CA ARG A 150 2.14 15.14 -5.20
C ARG A 150 1.62 13.82 -5.72
N TYR A 151 1.51 13.71 -7.03
CA TYR A 151 1.29 12.46 -7.72
C TYR A 151 2.44 12.16 -8.70
N ASP A 152 3.00 10.96 -8.60
CA ASP A 152 4.04 10.44 -9.49
C ASP A 152 3.50 9.24 -10.28
N PRO A 153 3.16 9.41 -11.56
CA PRO A 153 2.63 8.33 -12.38
C PRO A 153 3.58 7.15 -12.51
N ASP A 154 4.89 7.37 -12.54
CA ASP A 154 5.91 6.33 -12.70
C ASP A 154 6.02 5.42 -11.46
N GLN A 155 5.52 5.85 -10.32
CA GLN A 155 5.44 5.03 -9.11
C GLN A 155 4.07 4.37 -8.91
N CYS A 156 3.07 4.72 -9.72
CA CYS A 156 1.70 4.24 -9.57
C CYS A 156 1.55 2.81 -10.09
N ILE A 157 1.10 1.91 -9.23
CA ILE A 157 0.85 0.49 -9.53
C ILE A 157 -0.57 0.21 -10.04
N LEU A 158 -1.39 1.22 -10.22
CA LEU A 158 -2.77 1.13 -10.72
C LEU A 158 -3.69 0.25 -9.84
N CYS A 159 -3.47 0.21 -8.54
CA CYS A 159 -4.23 -0.64 -7.62
C CYS A 159 -5.67 -0.19 -7.36
N GLY A 160 -6.04 1.05 -7.72
CA GLY A 160 -7.38 1.57 -7.56
C GLY A 160 -7.75 2.11 -6.18
N ARG A 161 -6.93 1.94 -5.12
CA ARG A 161 -7.26 2.39 -3.76
C ARG A 161 -7.64 3.87 -3.67
N CYS A 162 -6.89 4.74 -4.36
CA CYS A 162 -7.15 6.18 -4.36
C CYS A 162 -8.47 6.53 -5.05
N VAL A 163 -8.81 5.81 -6.12
CA VAL A 163 -10.08 5.98 -6.84
C VAL A 163 -11.23 5.55 -5.95
N GLU A 164 -11.16 4.36 -5.35
CA GLU A 164 -12.16 3.85 -4.41
C GLU A 164 -12.38 4.80 -3.23
N ALA A 165 -11.30 5.29 -2.62
CA ALA A 165 -11.37 6.25 -1.53
C ALA A 165 -12.02 7.57 -1.95
N CYS A 166 -11.78 8.04 -3.17
CA CYS A 166 -12.36 9.28 -3.69
C CYS A 166 -13.85 9.12 -4.04
N GLN A 167 -14.19 8.00 -4.67
CA GLN A 167 -15.56 7.76 -5.16
C GLN A 167 -16.50 7.31 -4.04
N ASN A 168 -16.10 6.34 -3.20
CA ASN A 168 -17.02 5.66 -2.29
C ASN A 168 -16.84 6.08 -0.82
N VAL A 169 -15.70 6.66 -0.42
CA VAL A 169 -15.49 7.15 0.95
C VAL A 169 -15.68 8.66 1.03
N GLN A 170 -15.00 9.42 0.19
CA GLN A 170 -15.13 10.89 0.14
C GLN A 170 -16.35 11.35 -0.68
N VAL A 171 -16.83 10.53 -1.61
CA VAL A 171 -17.95 10.80 -2.52
C VAL A 171 -17.73 12.08 -3.35
N SER A 172 -16.51 12.30 -3.79
CA SER A 172 -16.14 13.45 -4.63
C SER A 172 -16.01 13.09 -6.12
N GLU A 173 -15.82 11.79 -6.44
CA GLU A 173 -15.77 11.24 -7.81
C GLU A 173 -14.74 11.91 -8.75
N VAL A 174 -13.73 12.58 -8.19
CA VAL A 174 -12.72 13.33 -8.95
C VAL A 174 -11.69 12.42 -9.60
N LEU A 175 -11.35 11.30 -8.92
CA LEU A 175 -10.30 10.38 -9.36
C LEU A 175 -10.86 9.27 -10.23
N SER A 176 -10.15 8.98 -11.33
CA SER A 176 -10.39 7.81 -12.17
C SER A 176 -9.07 7.26 -12.73
N ILE A 177 -9.11 6.09 -13.40
CA ILE A 177 -7.96 5.56 -14.14
C ILE A 177 -8.25 5.67 -15.63
N ALA A 178 -7.42 6.40 -16.35
CA ALA A 178 -7.48 6.50 -17.81
C ALA A 178 -6.85 5.23 -18.42
N TRP A 179 -7.67 4.22 -18.66
CA TRP A 179 -7.27 2.95 -19.30
C TRP A 179 -7.10 3.05 -20.81
N ASP A 180 -7.66 4.07 -21.43
CA ASP A 180 -7.62 4.36 -22.86
C ASP A 180 -6.27 4.93 -23.33
N ARG A 181 -5.36 5.23 -22.41
CA ARG A 181 -4.03 5.74 -22.71
C ARG A 181 -3.06 4.61 -23.03
N ALA A 182 -2.05 4.91 -23.83
CA ALA A 182 -0.95 3.96 -24.15
C ALA A 182 -0.25 3.46 -22.86
N GLN A 183 -0.12 4.33 -21.87
CA GLN A 183 0.30 4.00 -20.52
C GLN A 183 -0.79 4.48 -19.53
N PRO A 184 -1.56 3.54 -18.94
CA PRO A 184 -2.61 3.90 -18.00
C PRO A 184 -2.08 4.67 -16.78
N ARG A 185 -2.87 5.63 -16.31
CA ARG A 185 -2.55 6.43 -15.11
C ARG A 185 -3.80 6.89 -14.38
N VAL A 186 -3.65 7.27 -13.13
CA VAL A 186 -4.69 7.97 -12.38
C VAL A 186 -4.77 9.41 -12.89
N ILE A 187 -5.98 9.90 -13.07
CA ILE A 187 -6.28 11.26 -13.53
C ILE A 187 -7.29 11.93 -12.59
N TRP A 188 -7.28 13.27 -12.61
CA TRP A 188 -8.25 14.15 -11.93
C TRP A 188 -9.19 14.75 -12.95
N ASP A 189 -10.52 14.62 -12.71
CA ASP A 189 -11.58 15.06 -13.61
C ASP A 189 -11.34 14.63 -15.07
N ALA A 190 -11.27 15.58 -16.00
CA ALA A 190 -11.00 15.38 -17.42
C ALA A 190 -9.47 15.39 -17.75
N ASP A 191 -8.61 14.90 -16.83
CA ASP A 191 -7.15 14.86 -16.99
C ASP A 191 -6.47 16.24 -16.88
N VAL A 192 -6.94 17.02 -15.91
CA VAL A 192 -6.35 18.34 -15.57
C VAL A 192 -5.37 18.20 -14.38
N PRO A 193 -4.47 19.20 -14.15
CA PRO A 193 -3.65 19.24 -12.95
C PRO A 193 -4.48 19.22 -11.67
N ILE A 194 -3.92 18.68 -10.57
CA ILE A 194 -4.66 18.50 -9.30
C ILE A 194 -5.26 19.80 -8.79
N ASN A 195 -4.53 20.93 -8.89
CA ASN A 195 -5.01 22.24 -8.42
C ASN A 195 -6.05 22.90 -9.34
N GLU A 196 -6.24 22.38 -10.56
CA GLU A 196 -7.24 22.86 -11.52
C GLU A 196 -8.50 21.98 -11.52
N SER A 197 -8.46 20.85 -10.81
CA SER A 197 -9.54 19.91 -10.69
C SER A 197 -10.54 20.31 -9.58
N SER A 198 -11.66 19.61 -9.52
CA SER A 198 -12.64 19.75 -8.44
C SER A 198 -12.21 19.12 -7.10
N CYS A 199 -10.92 18.73 -6.98
CA CYS A 199 -10.36 18.09 -5.81
C CYS A 199 -10.41 19.00 -4.57
N VAL A 200 -11.03 18.52 -3.50
CA VAL A 200 -11.14 19.24 -2.22
C VAL A 200 -9.93 19.06 -1.30
N SER A 201 -8.86 18.43 -1.78
CA SER A 201 -7.62 18.18 -1.04
C SER A 201 -7.79 17.46 0.31
N CYS A 202 -8.76 16.55 0.42
CA CYS A 202 -9.06 15.81 1.65
C CYS A 202 -7.95 14.85 2.09
N GLY A 203 -7.05 14.42 1.19
CA GLY A 203 -5.91 13.55 1.48
C GLY A 203 -6.22 12.04 1.60
N HIS A 204 -7.47 11.59 1.50
CA HIS A 204 -7.81 10.16 1.60
C HIS A 204 -7.04 9.30 0.60
N CYS A 205 -6.87 9.78 -0.65
CA CYS A 205 -6.11 9.08 -1.68
C CYS A 205 -4.62 8.90 -1.31
N VAL A 206 -4.05 9.83 -0.56
CA VAL A 206 -2.66 9.77 -0.09
C VAL A 206 -2.52 8.72 1.02
N THR A 207 -3.43 8.74 2.01
CA THR A 207 -3.38 7.83 3.17
C THR A 207 -3.58 6.36 2.79
N VAL A 208 -4.35 6.08 1.74
CA VAL A 208 -4.59 4.70 1.27
C VAL A 208 -3.61 4.24 0.19
N CYS A 209 -2.74 5.12 -0.32
CA CYS A 209 -1.77 4.75 -1.36
C CYS A 209 -0.75 3.74 -0.80
N PRO A 210 -0.61 2.54 -1.43
CA PRO A 210 0.28 1.49 -0.91
C PRO A 210 1.75 1.75 -1.21
N CYS A 211 2.08 2.82 -1.91
CA CYS A 211 3.42 3.19 -2.35
C CYS A 211 3.62 4.71 -2.30
N ASN A 212 4.65 5.21 -2.98
CA ASN A 212 4.98 6.64 -3.04
C ASN A 212 4.42 7.37 -4.28
N ALA A 213 3.46 6.79 -4.97
CA ALA A 213 2.83 7.45 -6.11
C ALA A 213 2.06 8.70 -5.68
N LEU A 214 1.25 8.59 -4.63
CA LEU A 214 0.65 9.73 -3.92
C LEU A 214 1.36 9.89 -2.58
N MET A 215 1.87 11.06 -2.31
CA MET A 215 2.69 11.31 -1.12
C MET A 215 2.57 12.78 -0.70
N GLU A 216 2.61 13.03 0.59
CA GLU A 216 2.62 14.38 1.14
C GLU A 216 3.85 15.16 0.68
N THR A 217 3.65 16.40 0.25
CA THR A 217 4.75 17.31 -0.15
C THR A 217 5.75 17.54 0.99
N SER A 218 5.28 17.49 2.23
CA SER A 218 6.12 17.62 3.44
C SER A 218 7.12 16.48 3.63
N MET A 219 6.90 15.32 2.98
CA MET A 219 7.80 14.17 3.01
C MET A 219 8.97 14.28 2.02
N LEU A 220 8.88 15.18 1.04
CA LEU A 220 9.94 15.35 0.04
C LEU A 220 11.27 15.75 0.67
N GLY A 221 12.33 15.07 0.29
CA GLY A 221 13.69 15.28 0.80
C GLY A 221 13.95 14.65 2.18
N GLU A 222 13.05 13.86 2.71
CA GLU A 222 13.23 13.17 4.00
C GLU A 222 14.02 11.85 3.91
N ALA A 223 14.36 11.37 2.71
CA ALA A 223 15.24 10.21 2.51
C ALA A 223 16.74 10.58 2.61
N GLY A 224 17.61 9.56 2.61
CA GLY A 224 19.06 9.75 2.52
C GLY A 224 19.77 10.03 3.85
N PHE A 225 19.19 9.63 4.97
CA PHE A 225 19.78 9.89 6.30
C PHE A 225 21.12 9.19 6.58
N LEU A 226 21.33 8.00 6.01
CA LEU A 226 22.53 7.21 6.27
C LEU A 226 23.78 7.81 5.70
N THR A 227 23.67 8.45 4.56
CA THR A 227 24.82 8.88 3.78
C THR A 227 25.03 10.40 3.79
N GLY A 228 24.03 11.18 4.19
CA GLY A 228 24.05 12.64 4.02
C GLY A 228 24.09 13.07 2.54
N ILE A 229 23.92 12.12 1.61
CA ILE A 229 23.91 12.34 0.17
C ILE A 229 22.47 12.61 -0.24
N GLY A 230 22.25 13.61 -1.09
CA GLY A 230 20.91 13.92 -1.58
C GLY A 230 20.26 12.75 -2.33
N SER A 231 18.95 12.61 -2.21
CA SER A 231 18.16 11.49 -2.75
C SER A 231 18.40 11.24 -4.25
N HIS A 232 18.58 12.29 -5.04
CA HIS A 232 18.85 12.17 -6.48
C HIS A 232 20.17 11.44 -6.76
N THR A 233 21.26 11.83 -6.08
CA THR A 233 22.58 11.21 -6.26
C THR A 233 22.58 9.76 -5.79
N LEU A 234 21.93 9.48 -4.66
CA LEU A 234 21.75 8.12 -4.14
C LEU A 234 20.94 7.25 -5.10
N LYS A 235 19.88 7.78 -5.72
CA LYS A 235 19.12 7.06 -6.74
C LYS A 235 20.01 6.67 -7.92
N GLN A 236 20.84 7.61 -8.41
CA GLN A 236 21.78 7.31 -9.50
C GLN A 236 22.77 6.20 -9.10
N MET A 237 23.29 6.21 -7.87
CA MET A 237 24.18 5.16 -7.38
C MET A 237 23.47 3.79 -7.31
N ILE A 238 22.22 3.76 -6.84
CA ILE A 238 21.40 2.53 -6.80
C ILE A 238 21.12 2.01 -8.21
N ASP A 239 20.81 2.88 -9.16
CA ASP A 239 20.57 2.48 -10.55
C ASP A 239 21.82 1.85 -11.18
N VAL A 240 23.02 2.37 -10.85
CA VAL A 240 24.28 1.76 -11.25
C VAL A 240 24.47 0.38 -10.60
N THR A 241 24.21 0.27 -9.29
CA THR A 241 24.35 -0.98 -8.55
C THR A 241 23.40 -2.05 -9.07
N LYS A 242 22.14 -1.69 -9.38
CA LYS A 242 21.17 -2.60 -9.99
C LYS A 242 21.62 -3.16 -11.35
N ARG A 243 22.41 -2.40 -12.10
CA ARG A 243 22.95 -2.86 -13.41
C ARG A 243 24.08 -3.86 -13.25
N VAL A 244 24.85 -3.75 -12.17
CA VAL A 244 26.01 -4.59 -11.88
C VAL A 244 25.59 -5.83 -11.10
N GLU A 245 24.66 -5.68 -10.17
CA GLU A 245 24.20 -6.76 -9.29
C GLU A 245 22.68 -6.62 -9.08
N PRO A 246 21.86 -7.32 -9.88
CA PRO A 246 20.41 -7.07 -9.96
C PRO A 246 19.60 -7.63 -8.79
N SER A 247 20.21 -7.92 -7.62
CA SER A 247 19.49 -8.38 -6.44
C SER A 247 18.94 -7.21 -5.61
N TYR A 248 17.69 -7.29 -5.21
CA TYR A 248 17.04 -6.32 -4.34
C TYR A 248 17.28 -6.57 -2.83
N GLY A 249 17.81 -7.72 -2.44
CA GLY A 249 18.04 -8.06 -1.03
C GLY A 249 18.83 -7.00 -0.26
N PRO A 250 20.02 -6.57 -0.74
CA PRO A 250 20.79 -5.49 -0.11
C PRO A 250 20.03 -4.16 -0.07
N THR A 251 19.24 -3.84 -1.10
CA THR A 251 18.44 -2.63 -1.16
C THR A 251 17.36 -2.63 -0.08
N PHE A 252 16.68 -3.74 0.15
CA PHE A 252 15.68 -3.86 1.21
C PHE A 252 16.31 -3.79 2.59
N ALA A 253 17.42 -4.49 2.82
CA ALA A 253 18.12 -4.47 4.11
C ALA A 253 18.57 -3.04 4.49
N LEU A 254 19.16 -2.31 3.55
CA LEU A 254 19.58 -0.93 3.78
C LEU A 254 18.38 0.01 4.00
N SER A 255 17.32 -0.18 3.23
CA SER A 255 16.08 0.57 3.35
C SER A 255 15.44 0.40 4.73
N ASN A 256 15.44 -0.82 5.30
CA ASN A 256 14.93 -1.09 6.63
C ASN A 256 15.74 -0.39 7.74
N VAL A 257 17.05 -0.31 7.58
CA VAL A 257 17.91 0.44 8.51
C VAL A 257 17.56 1.93 8.43
N GLU A 258 17.44 2.49 7.23
CA GLU A 258 17.04 3.88 7.04
C GLU A 258 15.66 4.20 7.64
N ALA A 259 14.68 3.34 7.41
CA ALA A 259 13.35 3.49 7.97
C ALA A 259 13.36 3.58 9.50
N LYS A 260 14.11 2.70 10.17
CA LYS A 260 14.33 2.73 11.63
C LYS A 260 15.01 4.01 12.11
N MET A 261 16.02 4.49 11.37
CA MET A 261 16.70 5.74 11.70
C MET A 261 15.79 6.96 11.55
N ARG A 262 14.94 6.96 10.53
CA ARG A 262 13.92 8.01 10.34
C ARG A 262 12.90 7.96 11.45
N GLU A 263 12.38 6.79 11.77
CA GLU A 263 11.43 6.61 12.87
C GLU A 263 11.95 7.13 14.20
N ALA A 264 13.23 6.89 14.53
CA ALA A 264 13.87 7.40 15.74
C ALA A 264 13.93 8.96 15.79
N ARG A 265 13.83 9.64 14.66
CA ARG A 265 13.89 11.12 14.55
C ARG A 265 12.51 11.76 14.43
N VAL A 266 11.48 10.97 14.25
CA VAL A 266 10.10 11.43 14.08
C VAL A 266 9.32 11.17 15.37
N LYS A 267 8.70 12.23 15.89
CA LYS A 267 7.77 12.10 17.02
C LYS A 267 6.37 11.84 16.48
N ARG A 268 5.77 10.74 16.88
CA ARG A 268 4.35 10.45 16.66
C ARG A 268 3.57 10.92 17.86
N THR A 269 2.55 11.73 17.66
CA THR A 269 1.70 12.24 18.73
C THR A 269 0.25 12.00 18.36
N LYS A 270 -0.43 11.17 19.13
CA LYS A 270 -1.88 11.01 19.00
C LYS A 270 -2.58 12.27 19.50
N THR A 271 -3.47 12.79 18.69
CA THR A 271 -4.22 14.02 19.01
C THR A 271 -5.64 13.93 18.49
N VAL A 272 -6.44 14.93 18.78
CA VAL A 272 -7.85 15.01 18.38
C VAL A 272 -8.04 16.24 17.49
N CYS A 273 -8.80 16.08 16.42
CA CYS A 273 -9.18 17.19 15.55
C CYS A 273 -10.05 18.20 16.32
N THR A 274 -9.70 19.47 16.23
CA THR A 274 -10.43 20.55 16.90
C THR A 274 -11.35 21.33 15.97
N TYR A 275 -11.50 20.86 14.71
CA TYR A 275 -12.24 21.61 13.69
C TYR A 275 -13.76 21.51 13.90
N CYS A 276 -14.29 20.32 14.10
CA CYS A 276 -15.72 20.11 14.39
C CYS A 276 -15.90 19.26 15.66
N GLY A 277 -17.12 19.16 16.17
CA GLY A 277 -17.41 18.46 17.42
C GLY A 277 -17.37 16.94 17.37
N VAL A 278 -17.00 16.32 16.25
CA VAL A 278 -16.98 14.86 16.08
C VAL A 278 -15.87 14.19 16.91
N GLY A 279 -14.74 14.89 17.14
CA GLY A 279 -13.65 14.37 17.95
C GLY A 279 -12.79 13.29 17.28
N CYS A 280 -12.63 13.34 15.94
CA CYS A 280 -11.77 12.42 15.21
C CYS A 280 -10.35 12.44 15.76
N SER A 281 -9.79 11.26 16.04
CA SER A 281 -8.39 11.12 16.47
C SER A 281 -7.49 10.82 15.27
N PHE A 282 -6.25 11.31 15.35
CA PHE A 282 -5.22 11.05 14.35
C PHE A 282 -3.82 11.08 14.97
N ASP A 283 -2.88 10.43 14.30
CA ASP A 283 -1.47 10.45 14.62
C ASP A 283 -0.74 11.49 13.78
N MET A 284 -0.13 12.46 14.45
CA MET A 284 0.66 13.50 13.83
C MET A 284 2.14 13.16 13.91
N TRP A 285 2.81 13.07 12.76
CA TRP A 285 4.23 12.80 12.65
C TRP A 285 4.99 14.10 12.51
N THR A 286 5.89 14.39 13.44
CA THR A 286 6.65 15.64 13.46
C THR A 286 8.15 15.40 13.55
N LYS A 287 8.92 16.27 12.87
CA LYS A 287 10.37 16.38 12.97
C LYS A 287 10.71 17.80 13.35
N GLY A 288 11.07 18.03 14.61
CA GLY A 288 11.20 19.36 15.18
C GLY A 288 9.87 20.13 15.09
N ARG A 289 9.83 21.22 14.33
CA ARG A 289 8.61 22.04 14.14
C ARG A 289 7.85 21.72 12.84
N LYS A 290 8.35 20.79 12.02
CA LYS A 290 7.74 20.40 10.75
C LYS A 290 6.76 19.24 10.97
N ILE A 291 5.54 19.37 10.50
CA ILE A 291 4.61 18.25 10.36
C ILE A 291 4.95 17.55 9.05
N LEU A 292 5.23 16.26 9.12
CA LEU A 292 5.57 15.43 7.96
C LEU A 292 4.33 14.76 7.39
N ARG A 293 3.51 14.19 8.26
CA ARG A 293 2.36 13.37 7.89
C ARG A 293 1.30 13.42 8.97
N VAL A 294 0.05 13.21 8.58
CA VAL A 294 -1.08 12.96 9.47
C VAL A 294 -1.77 11.68 9.02
N GLU A 295 -1.97 10.75 9.93
CA GLU A 295 -2.63 9.45 9.67
C GLU A 295 -3.83 9.27 10.60
N PRO A 296 -4.92 8.61 10.15
CA PRO A 296 -5.99 8.24 11.06
C PRO A 296 -5.47 7.29 12.15
N SER A 297 -5.94 7.44 13.37
CA SER A 297 -5.53 6.59 14.49
C SER A 297 -6.66 5.70 15.02
#